data_09b09515245677f8cfda8acc72489c2d
#
_entry.id   09b09515245677f8cfda8acc72489c2d
#
_cell.length_a   1.000
_cell.length_b   1.000
_cell.length_c   1.000
_cell.angle_alpha   90.00
_cell.angle_beta   90.00
_cell.angle_gamma   90.00
#
_symmetry.space_group_name_H-M   'P 1'
#
loop_
_entity.id
_entity.type
_entity.pdbx_description
1 polymer ?
#
loop_
_entity_poly.entity_id
_entity_poly.type
_entity_poly.pdbx_seq_one_letter_code
_entity_poly.pdbx_strand_id
1 'polypeptide(L)'
;MRIHPEGRVEFEDSAVMLDHAGRDGEPIVLSHAHSDHAVRKGRIIASPETARLLEIRYGVKNAESLGYGSKMAFGEMRVTLYPSGHILGSAQVLVETPQTSLLYSGDIKLRAGYSCRPIRIPEAENLIVEATFGTHLFQWPARERIERQIFDFIEKSLAGGHTPVFMAYSLGKSQELLALLAREKIHVSVSMTVWEMSKVYEGFGVDLGDYRLYADEGSVPGVLIVPPQKARYVKVSNPGFAAVSGWAITKRFNRGATQIPLSDHADFGELLRYVDRVGPKKVWTTHGYARELATALRHRGYDACPLDARQFAI
;
A
#
# COMPACT_ATOMS: atom_id res chain seq x y z
N MET A 1 5.50 2.46 -27.59
CA MET A 1 4.51 2.32 -26.48
C MET A 1 3.86 3.67 -26.26
N ARG A 2 2.53 3.75 -25.98
CA ARG A 2 1.81 4.98 -25.64
C ARG A 2 1.20 4.84 -24.25
N ILE A 3 1.37 5.87 -23.42
CA ILE A 3 0.84 5.93 -22.08
C ILE A 3 -0.25 6.99 -22.01
N HIS A 4 -1.39 6.65 -21.41
CA HIS A 4 -2.51 7.54 -21.19
C HIS A 4 -2.63 7.91 -19.71
N PRO A 5 -3.12 9.12 -19.38
CA PRO A 5 -3.22 9.59 -17.98
C PRO A 5 -4.09 8.68 -17.08
N GLU A 6 -5.08 8.02 -17.66
CA GLU A 6 -5.96 7.08 -16.98
C GLU A 6 -5.31 5.69 -16.73
N GLY A 7 -4.00 5.54 -16.94
CA GLY A 7 -3.28 4.29 -16.73
C GLY A 7 -3.38 3.27 -17.86
N ARG A 8 -3.91 3.65 -19.02
CA ARG A 8 -3.94 2.79 -20.20
C ARG A 8 -2.58 2.81 -20.91
N VAL A 9 -2.03 1.62 -21.15
CA VAL A 9 -0.75 1.41 -21.86
C VAL A 9 -1.05 0.68 -23.14
N GLU A 10 -0.68 1.26 -24.29
CA GLU A 10 -0.89 0.72 -25.63
C GLU A 10 0.43 0.43 -26.33
N PHE A 11 0.45 -0.67 -27.04
CA PHE A 11 1.51 -0.99 -27.99
C PHE A 11 0.92 -1.79 -29.15
N GLU A 12 1.05 -1.26 -30.40
CA GLU A 12 0.42 -1.80 -31.59
C GLU A 12 -1.10 -1.98 -31.39
N ASP A 13 -1.62 -3.17 -31.63
CA ASP A 13 -3.05 -3.49 -31.51
C ASP A 13 -3.42 -4.00 -30.10
N SER A 14 -2.53 -3.89 -29.13
CA SER A 14 -2.73 -4.39 -27.78
C SER A 14 -2.75 -3.25 -26.74
N ALA A 15 -3.55 -3.42 -25.69
CA ALA A 15 -3.58 -2.50 -24.57
C ALA A 15 -3.76 -3.23 -23.25
N VAL A 16 -3.25 -2.64 -22.16
CA VAL A 16 -3.52 -3.05 -20.78
C VAL A 16 -3.86 -1.82 -19.94
N MET A 17 -4.74 -2.00 -18.96
CA MET A 17 -5.06 -0.96 -17.97
C MET A 17 -4.30 -1.23 -16.68
N LEU A 18 -3.81 -0.17 -16.04
CA LEU A 18 -3.12 -0.24 -14.74
C LEU A 18 -4.00 0.44 -13.69
N ASP A 19 -4.54 -0.33 -12.75
CA ASP A 19 -5.38 0.11 -11.62
C ASP A 19 -6.66 0.90 -11.96
N HIS A 20 -7.07 0.93 -13.23
CA HIS A 20 -8.26 1.64 -13.67
C HIS A 20 -9.16 0.75 -14.53
N ALA A 21 -10.43 1.10 -14.61
CA ALA A 21 -11.36 0.41 -15.48
C ALA A 21 -10.99 0.62 -16.96
N GLY A 22 -10.87 -0.48 -17.69
CA GLY A 22 -10.60 -0.48 -19.13
C GLY A 22 -11.87 -0.41 -19.97
N ARG A 23 -11.69 -0.38 -21.29
CA ARG A 23 -12.76 -0.62 -22.26
C ARG A 23 -13.18 -2.09 -22.21
N ASP A 24 -14.35 -2.41 -22.78
CA ASP A 24 -14.83 -3.79 -22.80
C ASP A 24 -13.76 -4.76 -23.35
N GLY A 25 -13.44 -5.79 -22.55
CA GLY A 25 -12.47 -6.82 -22.93
C GLY A 25 -11.00 -6.47 -22.71
N GLU A 26 -10.63 -5.21 -22.41
CA GLU A 26 -9.24 -4.86 -22.10
C GLU A 26 -8.80 -5.49 -20.77
N PRO A 27 -7.60 -6.12 -20.72
CA PRO A 27 -7.06 -6.64 -19.47
C PRO A 27 -6.70 -5.51 -18.51
N ILE A 28 -7.05 -5.69 -17.22
CA ILE A 28 -6.81 -4.75 -16.14
C ILE A 28 -5.81 -5.40 -15.18
N VAL A 29 -4.62 -4.84 -15.08
CA VAL A 29 -3.59 -5.32 -14.15
C VAL A 29 -3.65 -4.47 -12.89
N LEU A 30 -3.97 -5.11 -11.75
CA LEU A 30 -4.08 -4.42 -10.48
C LEU A 30 -2.82 -4.56 -9.66
N SER A 31 -2.33 -3.43 -9.17
CA SER A 31 -1.18 -3.38 -8.28
C SER A 31 -1.51 -3.93 -6.89
N HIS A 32 -2.66 -3.59 -6.31
CA HIS A 32 -3.06 -4.03 -4.97
C HIS A 32 -4.56 -3.81 -4.69
N ALA A 33 -5.02 -4.24 -3.50
CA ALA A 33 -6.45 -4.30 -3.18
C ALA A 33 -6.98 -3.11 -2.33
N HIS A 34 -6.31 -1.95 -2.28
CA HIS A 34 -6.90 -0.74 -1.72
C HIS A 34 -8.01 -0.18 -2.60
N SER A 35 -8.95 0.56 -2.01
CA SER A 35 -10.20 0.97 -2.68
C SER A 35 -10.02 1.93 -3.85
N ASP A 36 -8.98 2.71 -3.83
CA ASP A 36 -8.58 3.69 -4.84
C ASP A 36 -7.86 3.07 -6.05
N HIS A 37 -7.38 1.82 -5.92
CA HIS A 37 -6.77 1.03 -6.99
C HIS A 37 -7.66 -0.14 -7.45
N ALA A 38 -8.62 -0.56 -6.62
CA ALA A 38 -9.41 -1.75 -6.89
C ALA A 38 -10.50 -1.54 -7.95
N VAL A 39 -10.39 -2.24 -9.06
CA VAL A 39 -11.46 -2.40 -10.06
C VAL A 39 -12.26 -3.65 -9.75
N ARG A 40 -13.59 -3.60 -9.94
CA ARG A 40 -14.51 -4.68 -9.53
C ARG A 40 -15.12 -5.45 -10.69
N LYS A 41 -14.91 -5.00 -11.92
CA LYS A 41 -15.48 -5.57 -13.15
C LYS A 41 -14.45 -5.54 -14.27
N GLY A 42 -14.57 -6.47 -15.21
CA GLY A 42 -13.67 -6.62 -16.35
C GLY A 42 -12.75 -7.85 -16.20
N ARG A 43 -11.79 -7.96 -17.09
CA ARG A 43 -10.76 -9.01 -17.07
C ARG A 43 -9.63 -8.56 -16.15
N ILE A 44 -9.71 -8.93 -14.87
CA ILE A 44 -8.78 -8.49 -13.83
C ILE A 44 -7.64 -9.49 -13.69
N ILE A 45 -6.40 -8.99 -13.66
CA ILE A 45 -5.17 -9.73 -13.42
C ILE A 45 -4.48 -9.13 -12.20
N ALA A 46 -4.11 -9.96 -11.22
CA ALA A 46 -3.46 -9.51 -10.00
C ALA A 46 -2.58 -10.62 -9.40
N SER A 47 -1.79 -10.33 -8.37
CA SER A 47 -1.15 -11.36 -7.57
C SER A 47 -2.20 -12.28 -6.92
N PRO A 48 -1.87 -13.55 -6.61
CA PRO A 48 -2.81 -14.45 -5.92
C PRO A 48 -3.36 -13.87 -4.62
N GLU A 49 -2.50 -13.19 -3.85
CA GLU A 49 -2.86 -12.54 -2.60
C GLU A 49 -3.82 -11.36 -2.83
N THR A 50 -3.54 -10.50 -3.83
CA THR A 50 -4.43 -9.39 -4.21
C THR A 50 -5.77 -9.91 -4.72
N ALA A 51 -5.79 -10.96 -5.56
CA ALA A 51 -7.01 -11.58 -6.03
C ALA A 51 -7.89 -12.07 -4.87
N ARG A 52 -7.30 -12.71 -3.85
CA ARG A 52 -8.03 -13.16 -2.66
C ARG A 52 -8.56 -12.00 -1.82
N LEU A 53 -7.77 -10.94 -1.65
CA LEU A 53 -8.22 -9.72 -0.97
C LEU A 53 -9.39 -9.04 -1.69
N LEU A 54 -9.37 -8.99 -3.03
CA LEU A 54 -10.47 -8.47 -3.85
C LEU A 54 -11.75 -9.30 -3.70
N GLU A 55 -11.60 -10.62 -3.63
CA GLU A 55 -12.75 -11.52 -3.41
C GLU A 55 -13.41 -11.24 -2.06
N ILE A 56 -12.65 -11.19 -0.96
CA ILE A 56 -13.19 -10.98 0.39
C ILE A 56 -13.75 -9.56 0.55
N ARG A 57 -13.07 -8.52 0.02
CA ARG A 57 -13.50 -7.13 0.21
C ARG A 57 -14.65 -6.71 -0.70
N TYR A 58 -14.68 -7.22 -1.92
CA TYR A 58 -15.54 -6.69 -2.99
C TYR A 58 -16.34 -7.76 -3.73
N GLY A 59 -16.16 -9.04 -3.39
CA GLY A 59 -16.85 -10.16 -4.07
C GLY A 59 -16.34 -10.45 -5.48
N VAL A 60 -15.14 -10.00 -5.84
CA VAL A 60 -14.53 -10.27 -7.16
C VAL A 60 -13.95 -11.67 -7.18
N LYS A 61 -14.64 -12.62 -7.84
CA LYS A 61 -14.28 -14.05 -7.84
C LYS A 61 -13.49 -14.52 -9.06
N ASN A 62 -13.37 -13.69 -10.08
CA ASN A 62 -12.84 -14.08 -11.40
C ASN A 62 -11.53 -13.35 -11.75
N ALA A 63 -10.78 -12.87 -10.77
CA ALA A 63 -9.46 -12.29 -11.01
C ALA A 63 -8.47 -13.40 -11.42
N GLU A 64 -7.79 -13.21 -12.56
CA GLU A 64 -6.72 -14.08 -13.02
C GLU A 64 -5.47 -13.86 -12.16
N SER A 65 -4.89 -14.93 -11.63
CA SER A 65 -3.72 -14.85 -10.79
C SER A 65 -2.43 -14.84 -11.62
N LEU A 66 -1.58 -13.83 -11.39
CA LEU A 66 -0.23 -13.76 -11.94
C LEU A 66 0.79 -13.70 -10.80
N GLY A 67 1.56 -14.76 -10.62
CA GLY A 67 2.60 -14.83 -9.58
C GLY A 67 3.76 -13.86 -9.87
N TYR A 68 4.43 -13.40 -8.81
CA TYR A 68 5.61 -12.53 -8.96
C TYR A 68 6.69 -13.19 -9.81
N GLY A 69 7.24 -12.43 -10.74
CA GLY A 69 8.27 -12.87 -11.69
C GLY A 69 7.73 -13.68 -12.87
N SER A 70 6.47 -14.11 -12.85
CA SER A 70 5.83 -14.76 -13.98
C SER A 70 5.46 -13.72 -15.05
N LYS A 71 5.57 -14.12 -16.33
CA LYS A 71 5.26 -13.26 -17.48
C LYS A 71 3.92 -13.63 -18.09
N MET A 72 3.08 -12.64 -18.37
CA MET A 72 1.83 -12.78 -19.11
C MET A 72 1.91 -11.93 -20.38
N ALA A 73 1.56 -12.52 -21.53
CA ALA A 73 1.65 -11.84 -22.84
C ALA A 73 0.31 -11.24 -23.26
N PHE A 74 0.36 -10.04 -23.84
CA PHE A 74 -0.75 -9.34 -24.49
C PHE A 74 -0.25 -8.80 -25.83
N GLY A 75 -0.45 -9.56 -26.89
CA GLY A 75 0.21 -9.32 -28.17
C GLY A 75 1.74 -9.35 -27.99
N GLU A 76 2.41 -8.26 -28.38
CA GLU A 76 3.87 -8.12 -28.20
C GLU A 76 4.26 -7.54 -26.81
N MET A 77 3.28 -7.08 -26.03
CA MET A 77 3.55 -6.66 -24.65
C MET A 77 3.70 -7.88 -23.72
N ARG A 78 4.59 -7.78 -22.75
CA ARG A 78 4.76 -8.73 -21.65
C ARG A 78 4.63 -8.02 -20.32
N VAL A 79 3.75 -8.52 -19.46
CA VAL A 79 3.52 -7.99 -18.11
C VAL A 79 4.14 -8.92 -17.09
N THR A 80 4.90 -8.36 -16.16
CA THR A 80 5.50 -9.07 -15.02
C THR A 80 5.21 -8.31 -13.74
N LEU A 81 4.78 -9.02 -12.68
CA LEU A 81 4.57 -8.44 -11.36
C LEU A 81 5.82 -8.61 -10.48
N TYR A 82 6.18 -7.55 -9.76
CA TYR A 82 7.23 -7.55 -8.74
C TYR A 82 6.67 -7.05 -7.41
N PRO A 83 7.05 -7.63 -6.25
CA PRO A 83 6.55 -7.14 -4.96
C PRO A 83 6.89 -5.67 -4.76
N SER A 84 5.93 -4.88 -4.30
CA SER A 84 6.08 -3.43 -4.07
C SER A 84 6.39 -3.06 -2.61
N GLY A 85 6.24 -4.00 -1.67
CA GLY A 85 6.53 -3.80 -0.26
C GLY A 85 5.45 -3.06 0.52
N HIS A 86 4.36 -2.67 -0.11
CA HIS A 86 3.29 -1.85 0.47
C HIS A 86 2.36 -2.66 1.40
N ILE A 87 1.64 -3.64 0.86
CA ILE A 87 0.77 -4.58 1.61
C ILE A 87 0.92 -6.00 1.05
N LEU A 88 0.24 -6.98 1.67
CA LEU A 88 0.18 -8.34 1.15
C LEU A 88 -0.33 -8.34 -0.30
N GLY A 89 0.40 -9.00 -1.19
CA GLY A 89 0.04 -9.12 -2.61
C GLY A 89 0.33 -7.88 -3.46
N SER A 90 0.74 -6.76 -2.87
CA SER A 90 1.00 -5.53 -3.63
C SER A 90 2.14 -5.69 -4.62
N ALA A 91 1.94 -5.17 -5.83
CA ALA A 91 2.83 -5.35 -6.95
C ALA A 91 3.19 -4.04 -7.66
N GLN A 92 4.42 -3.96 -8.10
CA GLN A 92 4.82 -3.11 -9.23
C GLN A 92 4.53 -3.88 -10.52
N VAL A 93 4.16 -3.19 -11.58
CA VAL A 93 3.83 -3.79 -12.88
C VAL A 93 4.86 -3.36 -13.92
N LEU A 94 5.70 -4.30 -14.36
CA LEU A 94 6.63 -4.08 -15.47
C LEU A 94 5.95 -4.50 -16.78
N VAL A 95 5.84 -3.54 -17.72
CA VAL A 95 5.35 -3.76 -19.08
C VAL A 95 6.54 -3.64 -20.04
N GLU A 96 6.87 -4.74 -20.69
CA GLU A 96 7.97 -4.82 -21.67
C GLU A 96 7.43 -4.96 -23.10
N THR A 97 8.04 -4.26 -24.04
CA THR A 97 7.84 -4.43 -25.49
C THR A 97 9.20 -4.68 -26.16
N PRO A 98 9.27 -5.06 -27.45
CA PRO A 98 10.55 -5.20 -28.16
C PRO A 98 11.40 -3.92 -28.19
N GLN A 99 10.77 -2.72 -28.03
CA GLN A 99 11.47 -1.45 -28.16
C GLN A 99 11.75 -0.75 -26.84
N THR A 100 10.94 -0.98 -25.80
CA THR A 100 11.06 -0.23 -24.53
C THR A 100 10.36 -0.94 -23.37
N SER A 101 10.61 -0.47 -22.16
CA SER A 101 9.95 -0.94 -20.94
C SER A 101 9.35 0.20 -20.14
N LEU A 102 8.26 -0.09 -19.43
CA LEU A 102 7.58 0.79 -18.49
C LEU A 102 7.39 0.07 -17.16
N LEU A 103 7.82 0.68 -16.08
CA LEU A 103 7.48 0.25 -14.73
C LEU A 103 6.38 1.15 -14.16
N TYR A 104 5.28 0.56 -13.73
CA TYR A 104 4.27 1.22 -12.89
C TYR A 104 4.49 0.78 -11.44
N SER A 105 4.74 1.73 -10.56
CA SER A 105 5.10 1.41 -9.18
C SER A 105 3.93 0.80 -8.37
N GLY A 106 2.67 1.16 -8.70
CA GLY A 106 1.60 1.10 -7.71
C GLY A 106 2.04 1.87 -6.47
N ASP A 107 1.50 1.51 -5.30
CA ASP A 107 1.99 2.01 -4.02
C ASP A 107 3.20 1.20 -3.56
N ILE A 108 4.24 1.89 -3.07
CA ILE A 108 5.53 1.28 -2.72
C ILE A 108 5.97 1.60 -1.29
N LYS A 109 6.66 0.64 -0.68
CA LYS A 109 7.35 0.83 0.61
C LYS A 109 8.74 0.23 0.52
N LEU A 110 9.78 1.05 0.74
CA LEU A 110 11.16 0.60 0.64
C LEU A 110 11.65 -0.10 1.91
N ARG A 111 11.17 0.34 3.06
CA ARG A 111 11.50 -0.29 4.34
C ARG A 111 10.75 -1.61 4.47
N ALA A 112 11.48 -2.70 4.69
CA ALA A 112 10.86 -4.00 4.91
C ALA A 112 9.86 -3.94 6.07
N GLY A 113 8.65 -4.44 5.83
CA GLY A 113 7.62 -4.64 6.85
C GLY A 113 7.70 -6.03 7.48
N TYR A 114 6.77 -6.30 8.40
CA TYR A 114 6.60 -7.63 9.02
C TYR A 114 5.49 -8.43 8.34
N SER A 115 4.58 -7.76 7.61
CA SER A 115 3.32 -8.35 7.14
C SER A 115 3.25 -8.59 5.63
N CYS A 116 4.28 -8.21 4.86
CA CYS A 116 4.33 -8.42 3.42
C CYS A 116 5.75 -8.66 2.92
N ARG A 117 5.87 -9.13 1.66
CA ARG A 117 7.17 -9.33 1.02
C ARG A 117 7.88 -7.98 0.82
N PRO A 118 9.19 -7.90 1.07
CA PRO A 118 9.96 -6.69 0.79
C PRO A 118 9.95 -6.37 -0.71
N ILE A 119 10.07 -5.09 -1.02
CA ILE A 119 10.11 -4.60 -2.40
C ILE A 119 11.29 -5.19 -3.18
N ARG A 120 11.04 -5.57 -4.44
CA ARG A 120 12.07 -5.93 -5.42
C ARG A 120 11.96 -4.97 -6.60
N ILE A 121 12.92 -4.10 -6.80
CA ILE A 121 12.89 -3.03 -7.79
C ILE A 121 13.55 -3.54 -9.08
N PRO A 122 12.80 -3.72 -10.19
CA PRO A 122 13.37 -3.96 -11.51
C PRO A 122 13.84 -2.65 -12.15
N GLU A 123 14.79 -2.74 -13.07
CA GLU A 123 15.16 -1.64 -13.96
C GLU A 123 14.09 -1.45 -15.05
N ALA A 124 13.89 -0.20 -15.49
CA ALA A 124 13.00 0.12 -16.60
C ALA A 124 13.40 1.45 -17.24
N GLU A 125 13.19 1.58 -18.56
CA GLU A 125 13.49 2.83 -19.28
C GLU A 125 12.52 3.95 -18.96
N ASN A 126 11.29 3.60 -18.58
CA ASN A 126 10.21 4.53 -18.27
C ASN A 126 9.58 4.14 -16.93
N LEU A 127 9.16 5.15 -16.16
CA LEU A 127 8.60 4.95 -14.84
C LEU A 127 7.35 5.80 -14.63
N ILE A 128 6.27 5.18 -14.16
CA ILE A 128 5.16 5.87 -13.48
C ILE A 128 5.32 5.56 -12.00
N VAL A 129 5.50 6.59 -11.17
CA VAL A 129 5.74 6.45 -9.73
C VAL A 129 4.69 7.20 -8.91
N GLU A 130 4.24 6.56 -7.82
CA GLU A 130 3.40 7.21 -6.82
C GLU A 130 4.12 8.41 -6.17
N ALA A 131 3.34 9.37 -5.70
CA ALA A 131 3.85 10.52 -4.95
C ALA A 131 2.96 10.84 -3.73
N THR A 132 2.39 9.84 -3.08
CA THR A 132 1.51 9.99 -1.91
C THR A 132 2.16 10.88 -0.85
N PHE A 133 3.44 10.66 -0.59
CA PHE A 133 4.27 11.47 0.30
C PHE A 133 5.45 12.15 -0.43
N GLY A 134 5.22 12.58 -1.67
CA GLY A 134 6.20 13.11 -2.61
C GLY A 134 6.73 14.52 -2.31
N THR A 135 6.68 14.99 -1.06
CA THR A 135 7.22 16.27 -0.61
C THR A 135 8.13 16.11 0.60
N HIS A 136 9.14 16.99 0.72
CA HIS A 136 10.13 16.99 1.81
C HIS A 136 9.54 17.07 3.23
N LEU A 137 8.25 17.40 3.37
CA LEU A 137 7.54 17.41 4.64
C LEU A 137 7.39 15.99 5.23
N PHE A 138 7.43 14.96 4.40
CA PHE A 138 7.27 13.58 4.81
C PHE A 138 8.61 12.85 4.77
N GLN A 139 9.21 12.72 5.95
CA GLN A 139 10.41 11.95 6.21
C GLN A 139 10.14 11.06 7.43
N TRP A 140 10.20 9.74 7.23
CA TRP A 140 9.88 8.84 8.32
C TRP A 140 11.01 8.80 9.35
N PRO A 141 10.68 8.88 10.64
CA PRO A 141 11.62 8.54 11.69
C PRO A 141 12.19 7.13 11.49
N ALA A 142 13.31 6.84 12.14
CA ALA A 142 13.84 5.48 12.19
C ALA A 142 12.75 4.52 12.71
N ARG A 143 12.73 3.29 12.18
CA ARG A 143 11.70 2.28 12.50
C ARG A 143 11.63 2.02 14.00
N GLU A 144 12.77 1.86 14.64
CA GLU A 144 12.89 1.58 16.06
C GLU A 144 12.31 2.70 16.93
N ARG A 145 12.32 3.94 16.43
CA ARG A 145 11.68 5.08 17.09
C ARG A 145 10.16 5.01 16.99
N ILE A 146 9.63 4.60 15.83
CA ILE A 146 8.19 4.43 15.64
C ILE A 146 7.67 3.27 16.50
N GLU A 147 8.39 2.14 16.51
CA GLU A 147 8.05 0.98 17.34
C GLU A 147 8.07 1.33 18.83
N ARG A 148 9.08 2.04 19.31
CA ARG A 148 9.11 2.58 20.68
C ARG A 148 7.90 3.44 20.99
N GLN A 149 7.49 4.34 20.10
CA GLN A 149 6.29 5.15 20.30
C GLN A 149 5.02 4.31 20.45
N ILE A 150 4.94 3.18 19.72
CA ILE A 150 3.82 2.23 19.83
C ILE A 150 3.81 1.59 21.23
N PHE A 151 4.94 1.06 21.68
CA PHE A 151 5.05 0.38 22.98
C PHE A 151 4.89 1.38 24.15
N ASP A 152 5.50 2.55 24.08
CA ASP A 152 5.33 3.63 25.07
C ASP A 152 3.85 4.04 25.22
N PHE A 153 3.12 4.10 24.08
CA PHE A 153 1.69 4.40 24.12
C PHE A 153 0.89 3.30 24.83
N ILE A 154 1.21 2.02 24.57
CA ILE A 154 0.55 0.89 25.22
C ILE A 154 0.82 0.92 26.72
N GLU A 155 2.08 1.02 27.16
CA GLU A 155 2.49 1.03 28.55
C GLU A 155 1.82 2.20 29.33
N LYS A 156 1.88 3.42 28.78
CA LYS A 156 1.28 4.60 29.40
C LYS A 156 -0.23 4.48 29.52
N SER A 157 -0.90 3.94 28.48
CA SER A 157 -2.34 3.73 28.52
C SER A 157 -2.72 2.73 29.61
N LEU A 158 -2.09 1.57 29.66
CA LEU A 158 -2.36 0.53 30.65
C LEU A 158 -2.06 1.00 32.07
N ALA A 159 -0.92 1.66 32.29
CA ALA A 159 -0.56 2.23 33.59
C ALA A 159 -1.56 3.30 34.08
N GLY A 160 -2.16 4.04 33.14
CA GLY A 160 -3.22 5.02 33.42
C GLY A 160 -4.63 4.44 33.55
N GLY A 161 -4.80 3.11 33.48
CA GLY A 161 -6.11 2.45 33.52
C GLY A 161 -6.95 2.65 32.26
N HIS A 162 -6.29 2.96 31.12
CA HIS A 162 -6.93 3.12 29.81
C HIS A 162 -6.76 1.85 28.97
N THR A 163 -7.74 1.55 28.11
CA THR A 163 -7.61 0.56 27.06
C THR A 163 -6.91 1.20 25.85
N PRO A 164 -5.71 0.74 25.43
CA PRO A 164 -5.05 1.26 24.24
C PRO A 164 -5.83 0.88 22.97
N VAL A 165 -6.28 1.89 22.21
CA VAL A 165 -7.03 1.70 20.97
C VAL A 165 -6.27 2.31 19.81
N PHE A 166 -5.79 1.48 18.91
CA PHE A 166 -5.13 1.91 17.68
C PHE A 166 -6.13 2.09 16.54
N MET A 167 -6.14 3.26 15.96
CA MET A 167 -6.88 3.57 14.74
C MET A 167 -5.97 3.34 13.54
N ALA A 168 -6.12 2.18 12.86
CA ALA A 168 -5.36 1.78 11.69
C ALA A 168 -6.28 1.28 10.58
N TYR A 169 -5.94 1.50 9.30
CA TYR A 169 -6.71 0.98 8.18
C TYR A 169 -6.83 -0.53 8.24
N SER A 170 -8.02 -1.07 7.91
CA SER A 170 -8.32 -2.50 8.05
C SER A 170 -7.46 -3.42 7.18
N LEU A 171 -6.92 -2.92 6.07
CA LEU A 171 -6.02 -3.65 5.18
C LEU A 171 -4.64 -2.98 5.16
N GLY A 172 -3.60 -3.74 5.36
CA GLY A 172 -2.19 -3.34 5.36
C GLY A 172 -1.71 -2.92 6.75
N LYS A 173 -2.06 -1.74 7.18
CA LYS A 173 -1.57 -1.11 8.41
C LYS A 173 -1.92 -1.86 9.69
N SER A 174 -3.13 -2.39 9.78
CA SER A 174 -3.56 -3.22 10.92
C SER A 174 -2.77 -4.52 11.00
N GLN A 175 -2.46 -5.17 9.88
CA GLN A 175 -1.68 -6.40 9.84
C GLN A 175 -0.20 -6.13 10.15
N GLU A 176 0.35 -5.01 9.70
CA GLU A 176 1.71 -4.60 10.07
C GLU A 176 1.83 -4.38 11.59
N LEU A 177 0.80 -3.73 12.18
CA LEU A 177 0.76 -3.53 13.63
C LEU A 177 0.56 -4.86 14.38
N LEU A 178 -0.31 -5.76 13.91
CA LEU A 178 -0.48 -7.09 14.49
C LEU A 178 0.83 -7.88 14.48
N ALA A 179 1.51 -7.96 13.34
CA ALA A 179 2.79 -8.67 13.21
C ALA A 179 3.89 -8.07 14.12
N LEU A 180 3.89 -6.75 14.32
CA LEU A 180 4.78 -6.10 15.27
C LEU A 180 4.45 -6.49 16.72
N LEU A 181 3.19 -6.43 17.13
CA LEU A 181 2.72 -6.70 18.49
C LEU A 181 2.88 -8.19 18.85
N ALA A 182 2.75 -9.08 17.88
CA ALA A 182 2.98 -10.52 18.03
C ALA A 182 4.40 -10.85 18.54
N ARG A 183 5.40 -10.09 18.10
CA ARG A 183 6.81 -10.28 18.50
C ARG A 183 7.03 -10.09 20.01
N GLU A 184 6.22 -9.22 20.62
CA GLU A 184 6.24 -8.95 22.07
C GLU A 184 5.12 -9.68 22.82
N LYS A 185 4.43 -10.62 22.16
CA LYS A 185 3.36 -11.44 22.75
C LYS A 185 2.23 -10.61 23.38
N ILE A 186 1.93 -9.46 22.81
CA ILE A 186 0.88 -8.58 23.30
C ILE A 186 -0.47 -9.12 22.87
N HIS A 187 -1.43 -9.23 23.81
CA HIS A 187 -2.80 -9.62 23.48
C HIS A 187 -3.50 -8.54 22.71
N VAL A 188 -4.05 -8.90 21.55
CA VAL A 188 -4.73 -7.97 20.64
C VAL A 188 -6.15 -8.42 20.35
N SER A 189 -7.08 -7.46 20.40
CA SER A 189 -8.43 -7.62 19.86
C SER A 189 -8.56 -6.77 18.59
N VAL A 190 -9.32 -7.23 17.62
CA VAL A 190 -9.48 -6.53 16.33
C VAL A 190 -10.95 -6.47 15.92
N SER A 191 -11.34 -5.39 15.23
CA SER A 191 -12.68 -5.31 14.64
C SER A 191 -12.88 -6.36 13.53
N MET A 192 -14.14 -6.68 13.20
CA MET A 192 -14.50 -7.66 12.16
C MET A 192 -13.76 -7.43 10.84
N THR A 193 -13.73 -6.20 10.34
CA THR A 193 -13.07 -5.89 9.06
C THR A 193 -11.55 -6.05 9.10
N VAL A 194 -10.91 -5.84 10.24
CA VAL A 194 -9.48 -6.15 10.44
C VAL A 194 -9.30 -7.66 10.51
N TRP A 195 -10.16 -8.37 11.23
CA TRP A 195 -10.12 -9.82 11.38
C TRP A 195 -10.23 -10.54 10.03
N GLU A 196 -11.22 -10.17 9.20
CA GLU A 196 -11.41 -10.74 7.86
C GLU A 196 -10.15 -10.58 6.98
N MET A 197 -9.56 -9.38 6.96
CA MET A 197 -8.32 -9.14 6.21
C MET A 197 -7.16 -9.95 6.79
N SER A 198 -7.04 -10.03 8.11
CA SER A 198 -5.97 -10.78 8.78
C SER A 198 -6.04 -12.28 8.47
N LYS A 199 -7.24 -12.85 8.34
CA LYS A 199 -7.41 -14.25 7.91
C LYS A 199 -6.91 -14.51 6.50
N VAL A 200 -6.96 -13.52 5.61
CA VAL A 200 -6.32 -13.65 4.28
C VAL A 200 -4.80 -13.68 4.42
N TYR A 201 -4.21 -12.81 5.25
CA TYR A 201 -2.76 -12.79 5.49
C TYR A 201 -2.25 -14.13 6.04
N GLU A 202 -2.94 -14.69 7.05
CA GLU A 202 -2.62 -16.01 7.60
C GLU A 202 -2.72 -17.12 6.54
N GLY A 203 -3.71 -17.07 5.67
CA GLY A 203 -3.89 -18.02 4.56
C GLY A 203 -2.71 -18.01 3.57
N PHE A 204 -1.93 -16.94 3.52
CA PHE A 204 -0.68 -16.82 2.75
C PHE A 204 0.58 -16.95 3.61
N GLY A 205 0.45 -17.44 4.85
CA GLY A 205 1.57 -17.78 5.72
C GLY A 205 2.20 -16.60 6.46
N VAL A 206 1.50 -15.46 6.57
CA VAL A 206 1.96 -14.33 7.38
C VAL A 206 1.62 -14.58 8.84
N ASP A 207 2.63 -14.58 9.71
CA ASP A 207 2.44 -14.68 11.16
C ASP A 207 1.98 -13.34 11.74
N LEU A 208 0.75 -13.31 12.25
CA LEU A 208 0.14 -12.16 12.91
C LEU A 208 -0.01 -12.36 14.43
N GLY A 209 0.48 -13.46 14.96
CA GLY A 209 0.37 -13.85 16.38
C GLY A 209 -1.05 -14.18 16.79
N ASP A 210 -1.25 -14.24 18.11
CA ASP A 210 -2.56 -14.51 18.69
C ASP A 210 -3.37 -13.22 18.81
N TYR A 211 -4.46 -13.13 18.08
CA TYR A 211 -5.43 -12.05 18.19
C TYR A 211 -6.86 -12.61 18.15
N ARG A 212 -7.79 -11.87 18.71
CA ARG A 212 -9.19 -12.27 18.77
C ARG A 212 -10.11 -11.22 18.16
N LEU A 213 -11.29 -11.67 17.77
CA LEU A 213 -12.35 -10.77 17.33
C LEU A 213 -12.84 -9.95 18.53
N TYR A 214 -12.92 -8.64 18.37
CA TYR A 214 -13.56 -7.73 19.32
C TYR A 214 -15.08 -7.95 19.26
N ALA A 215 -15.65 -8.43 20.37
CA ALA A 215 -17.08 -8.45 20.61
C ALA A 215 -17.45 -7.17 21.36
N ASP A 216 -18.52 -6.47 20.94
CA ASP A 216 -18.93 -5.16 21.46
C ASP A 216 -19.27 -5.13 22.98
N GLU A 217 -19.04 -6.21 23.71
CA GLU A 217 -19.34 -6.36 25.12
C GLU A 217 -18.11 -6.83 25.92
N GLY A 218 -17.74 -6.05 26.92
CA GLY A 218 -16.81 -6.47 27.96
C GLY A 218 -15.39 -5.89 27.88
N SER A 219 -14.55 -6.37 28.77
CA SER A 219 -13.13 -6.00 28.90
C SER A 219 -12.32 -6.50 27.69
N VAL A 220 -11.57 -5.62 27.06
CA VAL A 220 -10.53 -5.96 26.07
C VAL A 220 -9.21 -6.12 26.82
N PRO A 221 -8.70 -7.33 27.03
CA PRO A 221 -7.36 -7.49 27.59
C PRO A 221 -6.34 -7.07 26.53
N GLY A 222 -5.43 -6.18 26.94
CA GLY A 222 -4.37 -5.69 26.06
C GLY A 222 -4.82 -4.55 25.15
N VAL A 223 -4.66 -4.73 23.85
CA VAL A 223 -4.79 -3.70 22.81
C VAL A 223 -6.02 -3.94 21.93
N LEU A 224 -6.67 -2.87 21.47
CA LEU A 224 -7.71 -2.92 20.45
C LEU A 224 -7.24 -2.24 19.16
N ILE A 225 -7.44 -2.89 18.00
CA ILE A 225 -7.20 -2.29 16.67
C ILE A 225 -8.51 -2.17 15.90
N VAL A 226 -8.85 -0.96 15.47
CA VAL A 226 -10.05 -0.65 14.70
C VAL A 226 -9.73 0.32 13.56
N PRO A 227 -10.48 0.30 12.44
CA PRO A 227 -10.34 1.35 11.44
C PRO A 227 -10.81 2.70 11.99
N PRO A 228 -10.26 3.84 11.53
CA PRO A 228 -10.59 5.18 12.04
C PRO A 228 -12.09 5.47 12.08
N GLN A 229 -12.84 5.00 11.07
CA GLN A 229 -14.29 5.21 10.96
C GLN A 229 -15.09 4.47 12.05
N LYS A 230 -14.52 3.43 12.65
CA LYS A 230 -15.16 2.63 13.70
C LYS A 230 -14.79 3.09 15.11
N ALA A 231 -13.78 3.95 15.27
CA ALA A 231 -13.28 4.39 16.58
C ALA A 231 -14.39 5.00 17.48
N ARG A 232 -15.31 5.76 16.89
CA ARG A 232 -16.45 6.37 17.62
C ARG A 232 -17.47 5.36 18.17
N TYR A 233 -17.42 4.11 17.72
CA TYR A 233 -18.35 3.06 18.15
C TYR A 233 -17.69 2.06 19.11
N VAL A 234 -16.44 2.30 19.51
CA VAL A 234 -15.72 1.44 20.45
C VAL A 234 -16.37 1.55 21.84
N LYS A 235 -16.72 0.41 22.40
CA LYS A 235 -17.34 0.28 23.73
C LYS A 235 -16.37 -0.42 24.70
N VAL A 236 -15.29 0.26 25.05
CA VAL A 236 -14.34 -0.19 26.06
C VAL A 236 -14.23 0.82 27.17
N SER A 237 -13.83 0.38 28.36
CA SER A 237 -13.62 1.28 29.50
C SER A 237 -12.41 2.18 29.24
N ASN A 238 -12.58 3.50 29.44
CA ASN A 238 -11.51 4.49 29.35
C ASN A 238 -10.61 4.33 28.11
N PRO A 239 -11.12 4.49 26.85
CA PRO A 239 -10.29 4.30 25.69
C PRO A 239 -9.20 5.38 25.56
N GLY A 240 -7.94 4.96 25.42
CA GLY A 240 -6.84 5.80 24.98
C GLY A 240 -6.63 5.60 23.49
N PHE A 241 -6.72 6.65 22.66
CA PHE A 241 -6.63 6.53 21.20
C PHE A 241 -5.25 6.89 20.65
N ALA A 242 -4.74 6.07 19.73
CA ALA A 242 -3.61 6.39 18.87
C ALA A 242 -3.99 6.29 17.39
N ALA A 243 -3.66 7.30 16.61
CA ALA A 243 -3.83 7.33 15.17
C ALA A 243 -2.54 6.87 14.48
N VAL A 244 -2.62 5.77 13.74
CA VAL A 244 -1.49 5.13 13.06
C VAL A 244 -1.57 5.41 11.56
N SER A 245 -0.73 6.33 11.07
CA SER A 245 -0.74 6.75 9.67
C SER A 245 0.52 7.52 9.30
N GLY A 246 0.94 7.48 8.04
CA GLY A 246 1.97 8.38 7.51
C GLY A 246 1.60 9.86 7.67
N TRP A 247 0.31 10.21 7.57
CA TRP A 247 -0.20 11.56 7.78
C TRP A 247 -0.01 12.07 9.22
N ALA A 248 0.21 11.17 10.19
CA ALA A 248 0.46 11.53 11.59
C ALA A 248 1.73 12.36 11.78
N ILE A 249 2.68 12.36 10.83
CA ILE A 249 3.90 13.18 10.88
C ILE A 249 3.59 14.67 10.95
N THR A 250 2.51 15.12 10.34
CA THR A 250 2.10 16.53 10.36
C THR A 250 1.40 16.94 11.64
N LYS A 251 1.12 16.00 12.56
CA LYS A 251 0.35 16.19 13.81
C LYS A 251 -1.05 16.82 13.62
N ARG A 252 -1.55 16.82 12.38
CA ARG A 252 -2.89 17.35 12.03
C ARG A 252 -3.92 16.25 11.84
N PHE A 253 -3.46 15.01 11.73
CA PHE A 253 -4.29 13.85 11.53
C PHE A 253 -4.93 13.45 12.87
N ASN A 254 -6.25 13.35 12.91
CA ASN A 254 -7.04 12.91 14.06
C ASN A 254 -6.68 13.62 15.40
N ARG A 255 -7.08 14.89 15.54
CA ARG A 255 -6.83 15.70 16.73
C ARG A 255 -7.46 15.05 17.97
N GLY A 256 -6.71 14.96 19.06
CA GLY A 256 -7.14 14.33 20.31
C GLY A 256 -6.64 12.88 20.49
N ALA A 257 -6.01 12.29 19.47
CA ALA A 257 -5.33 10.99 19.57
C ALA A 257 -3.80 11.16 19.56
N THR A 258 -3.09 10.21 20.17
CA THR A 258 -1.63 10.09 20.01
C THR A 258 -1.29 9.84 18.53
N GLN A 259 -0.38 10.63 17.94
CA GLN A 259 -0.02 10.53 16.54
C GLN A 259 1.20 9.64 16.35
N ILE A 260 1.06 8.51 15.64
CA ILE A 260 2.14 7.55 15.39
C ILE A 260 2.37 7.44 13.87
N PRO A 261 3.55 7.89 13.36
CA PRO A 261 3.80 7.96 11.93
C PRO A 261 4.27 6.61 11.34
N LEU A 262 3.51 5.53 11.57
CA LEU A 262 3.72 4.26 10.89
C LEU A 262 3.06 4.31 9.51
N SER A 263 3.88 4.21 8.46
CA SER A 263 3.43 4.25 7.07
C SER A 263 3.72 2.93 6.35
N ASP A 264 2.84 2.57 5.45
CA ASP A 264 2.98 1.51 4.45
C ASP A 264 3.41 2.05 3.07
N HIS A 265 3.70 3.35 2.96
CA HIS A 265 4.26 3.99 1.77
C HIS A 265 5.69 4.46 2.00
N ALA A 266 6.41 4.66 0.91
CA ALA A 266 7.70 5.33 0.87
C ALA A 266 7.59 6.80 1.32
N ASP A 267 8.61 7.31 2.01
CA ASP A 267 8.76 8.73 2.27
C ASP A 267 9.41 9.44 1.07
N PHE A 268 9.50 10.78 1.14
CA PHE A 268 10.10 11.59 0.07
C PHE A 268 11.51 11.14 -0.32
N GLY A 269 12.38 10.90 0.67
CA GLY A 269 13.75 10.44 0.41
C GLY A 269 13.81 9.03 -0.18
N GLU A 270 12.88 8.17 0.23
CA GLU A 270 12.73 6.82 -0.32
C GLU A 270 12.22 6.83 -1.75
N LEU A 271 11.26 7.69 -2.10
CA LEU A 271 10.80 7.89 -3.47
C LEU A 271 11.93 8.32 -4.40
N LEU A 272 12.79 9.26 -3.98
CA LEU A 272 13.96 9.65 -4.76
C LEU A 272 14.93 8.48 -4.97
N ARG A 273 15.25 7.73 -3.90
CA ARG A 273 16.12 6.53 -3.99
C ARG A 273 15.49 5.42 -4.85
N TYR A 274 14.18 5.29 -4.83
CA TYR A 274 13.48 4.34 -5.70
C TYR A 274 13.69 4.68 -7.17
N VAL A 275 13.50 5.93 -7.56
CA VAL A 275 13.75 6.40 -8.94
C VAL A 275 15.21 6.17 -9.34
N ASP A 276 16.18 6.49 -8.47
CA ASP A 276 17.60 6.22 -8.73
C ASP A 276 17.87 4.72 -9.00
N ARG A 277 17.19 3.82 -8.27
CA ARG A 277 17.37 2.37 -8.42
C ARG A 277 16.70 1.79 -9.66
N VAL A 278 15.57 2.36 -10.11
CA VAL A 278 14.93 1.98 -11.37
C VAL A 278 15.78 2.43 -12.57
N GLY A 279 16.45 3.60 -12.47
CA GLY A 279 17.32 4.17 -13.50
C GLY A 279 16.59 4.59 -14.78
N PRO A 280 15.38 5.19 -14.70
CA PRO A 280 14.59 5.47 -15.90
C PRO A 280 15.14 6.67 -16.69
N LYS A 281 14.89 6.66 -17.99
CA LYS A 281 15.11 7.83 -18.88
C LYS A 281 14.01 8.88 -18.68
N LYS A 282 12.77 8.44 -18.40
CA LYS A 282 11.61 9.31 -18.23
C LYS A 282 10.75 8.89 -17.05
N VAL A 283 10.26 9.86 -16.28
CA VAL A 283 9.46 9.64 -15.07
C VAL A 283 8.15 10.42 -15.14
N TRP A 284 7.05 9.73 -14.90
CA TRP A 284 5.75 10.33 -14.60
C TRP A 284 5.42 10.09 -13.14
N THR A 285 5.03 11.17 -12.46
CA THR A 285 4.62 11.12 -11.06
C THR A 285 3.10 11.17 -10.97
N THR A 286 2.50 10.35 -10.09
CA THR A 286 1.05 10.27 -9.93
C THR A 286 0.65 10.25 -8.47
N HIS A 287 -0.61 10.54 -8.17
CA HIS A 287 -1.15 10.65 -6.82
C HIS A 287 -0.49 11.75 -5.95
N GLY A 288 -1.08 12.04 -4.80
CA GLY A 288 -0.53 12.89 -3.75
C GLY A 288 0.20 14.17 -4.21
N TYR A 289 1.48 14.24 -3.94
CA TYR A 289 2.37 15.38 -4.22
C TYR A 289 3.13 15.20 -5.54
N ALA A 290 2.43 14.82 -6.61
CA ALA A 290 3.02 14.50 -7.91
C ALA A 290 3.85 15.66 -8.49
N ARG A 291 3.38 16.91 -8.39
CA ARG A 291 4.10 18.09 -8.91
C ARG A 291 5.39 18.37 -8.16
N GLU A 292 5.35 18.26 -6.85
CA GLU A 292 6.50 18.48 -5.97
C GLU A 292 7.57 17.41 -6.22
N LEU A 293 7.19 16.13 -6.31
CA LEU A 293 8.12 15.06 -6.62
C LEU A 293 8.72 15.22 -8.02
N ALA A 294 7.92 15.53 -9.05
CA ALA A 294 8.42 15.78 -10.40
C ALA A 294 9.42 16.95 -10.43
N THR A 295 9.17 18.01 -9.66
CA THR A 295 10.08 19.16 -9.55
C THR A 295 11.39 18.74 -8.89
N ALA A 296 11.34 17.97 -7.81
CA ALA A 296 12.54 17.48 -7.13
C ALA A 296 13.39 16.56 -8.03
N LEU A 297 12.71 15.69 -8.81
CA LEU A 297 13.38 14.79 -9.77
C LEU A 297 14.05 15.59 -10.91
N ARG A 298 13.41 16.63 -11.44
CA ARG A 298 14.05 17.51 -12.45
C ARG A 298 15.31 18.18 -11.91
N HIS A 299 15.31 18.66 -10.66
CA HIS A 299 16.52 19.22 -10.04
C HIS A 299 17.65 18.18 -9.88
N ARG A 300 17.33 16.89 -9.93
CA ARG A 300 18.31 15.79 -9.93
C ARG A 300 18.71 15.33 -11.33
N GLY A 301 18.22 16.01 -12.38
CA GLY A 301 18.55 15.71 -13.79
C GLY A 301 17.64 14.72 -14.49
N TYR A 302 16.54 14.28 -13.87
CA TYR A 302 15.57 13.40 -14.52
C TYR A 302 14.62 14.18 -15.45
N ASP A 303 14.24 13.57 -16.59
CA ASP A 303 13.08 14.01 -17.38
C ASP A 303 11.80 13.58 -16.64
N ALA A 304 11.28 14.46 -15.79
CA ALA A 304 10.16 14.14 -14.90
C ALA A 304 9.01 15.13 -15.02
N CYS A 305 7.77 14.63 -15.12
CA CYS A 305 6.55 15.43 -15.11
C CYS A 305 5.40 14.70 -14.40
N PRO A 306 4.39 15.43 -13.89
CA PRO A 306 3.16 14.79 -13.43
C PRO A 306 2.45 14.06 -14.57
N LEU A 307 1.85 12.92 -14.28
CA LEU A 307 0.96 12.20 -15.18
C LEU A 307 -0.39 12.92 -15.18
N ASP A 308 -0.52 13.93 -16.07
CA ASP A 308 -1.74 14.72 -16.21
C ASP A 308 -2.44 14.41 -17.56
N ALA A 309 -3.48 15.17 -17.92
CA ALA A 309 -4.39 14.91 -19.04
C ALA A 309 -3.76 14.85 -20.46
N ARG A 310 -2.44 14.65 -20.59
CA ARG A 310 -1.76 14.51 -21.89
C ARG A 310 -1.40 13.06 -22.17
N GLN A 311 -1.56 12.63 -23.42
CA GLN A 311 -1.06 11.36 -23.91
C GLN A 311 0.46 11.45 -24.14
N PHE A 312 1.19 10.42 -23.76
CA PHE A 312 2.63 10.33 -23.97
C PHE A 312 2.95 9.14 -24.89
N ALA A 313 3.71 9.39 -25.95
CA ALA A 313 4.32 8.35 -26.77
C ALA A 313 5.80 8.22 -26.38
N ILE A 314 6.28 7.00 -26.25
CA ILE A 314 7.68 6.61 -25.90
C ILE A 314 8.19 5.52 -26.82
#